data_611bb4813fe25516692253cfc590ae63
#
_entry.id   611bb4813fe25516692253cfc590ae63
#
_cell.length_a   1.000
_cell.length_b   1.000
_cell.length_c   1.000
_cell.angle_alpha   90.00
_cell.angle_beta   90.00
_cell.angle_gamma   90.00
#
_symmetry.space_group_name_H-M   'P 1'
#
loop_
_entity.id
_entity.type
_entity.pdbx_description
1 polymer ?
#
loop_
_entity_poly.entity_id
_entity_poly.type
_entity_poly.pdbx_seq_one_letter_code
_entity_poly.pdbx_strand_id
1 'polypeptide(L)'
;MEKIGMKPYCLLILLGTLVVAQPAQRLPLPQEAAINLPAQPAGPGDLLLVSIYNQPALSRTVRVSSDGFIRLPMLKHKVNATGLLPGDLESAIAKAYQNEGILVDPQVTVNLAEYHSRPIQVGGAVRRPVTFQAESPITLLEAINRAEGLTDLAGPEILVTRSELGPNGVKKTGLTQRVAVKTLLESGDESANLVLRGGEEVRVPEAGRVFVVGNVKRPCQFPLKQGEATLLQALAYSEGLLRYSTKTAYIYRREANGEKSEIPVELKKIIDRKAPDVRLQADDILYIPENGKKRMSMAAITTLVSVGGGAAAYAAVV
;
A
#
# COMPACT_ATOMS: atom_id res chain seq x y z
N MET A 1 -9.63 -99.70 18.20
CA MET A 1 -8.98 -98.49 18.76
C MET A 1 -8.75 -97.54 17.60
N GLU A 2 -9.72 -96.72 17.34
CA GLU A 2 -9.44 -95.56 16.54
C GLU A 2 -10.73 -94.71 16.51
N LYS A 3 -10.65 -93.51 16.99
CA LYS A 3 -11.78 -92.60 17.14
C LYS A 3 -11.97 -91.82 15.84
N ILE A 4 -13.10 -92.00 15.20
CA ILE A 4 -13.52 -91.24 14.05
C ILE A 4 -14.06 -89.88 14.56
N GLY A 5 -13.36 -88.74 14.23
CA GLY A 5 -13.80 -87.41 14.47
C GLY A 5 -14.80 -86.87 13.46
N MET A 6 -15.96 -86.53 13.96
CA MET A 6 -17.04 -85.96 13.18
C MET A 6 -16.84 -84.44 13.07
N LYS A 7 -16.80 -83.92 11.82
CA LYS A 7 -16.71 -82.43 11.58
C LYS A 7 -18.13 -81.85 11.56
N PRO A 8 -18.44 -80.78 12.24
CA PRO A 8 -19.70 -80.07 12.07
C PRO A 8 -19.67 -79.14 10.83
N TYR A 9 -20.65 -79.30 9.98
CA TYR A 9 -20.94 -78.40 8.90
C TYR A 9 -21.50 -77.08 9.46
N CYS A 10 -20.81 -75.99 9.21
CA CYS A 10 -21.26 -74.63 9.56
C CYS A 10 -22.18 -74.13 8.45
N LEU A 11 -23.47 -74.04 8.80
CA LEU A 11 -24.53 -73.50 7.93
C LEU A 11 -24.42 -71.97 7.90
N LEU A 12 -23.92 -71.40 6.81
CA LEU A 12 -23.77 -69.95 6.64
C LEU A 12 -25.16 -69.36 6.24
N ILE A 13 -25.85 -68.75 7.18
CA ILE A 13 -27.08 -67.98 6.94
C ILE A 13 -26.67 -66.61 6.42
N LEU A 14 -26.89 -66.36 5.14
CA LEU A 14 -26.69 -65.07 4.47
C LEU A 14 -27.86 -64.13 4.86
N LEU A 15 -27.68 -63.30 5.89
CA LEU A 15 -28.59 -62.19 6.17
C LEU A 15 -28.33 -61.05 5.18
N GLY A 16 -29.20 -60.94 4.19
CA GLY A 16 -29.21 -59.81 3.28
C GLY A 16 -29.68 -58.54 4.02
N THR A 17 -28.76 -57.64 4.33
CA THR A 17 -29.10 -56.33 4.82
C THR A 17 -29.64 -55.48 3.68
N LEU A 18 -30.92 -55.18 3.76
CA LEU A 18 -31.59 -54.22 2.88
C LEU A 18 -31.08 -52.81 3.25
N VAL A 19 -30.14 -52.27 2.46
CA VAL A 19 -29.70 -50.88 2.62
C VAL A 19 -30.81 -49.98 2.07
N VAL A 20 -31.63 -49.45 2.97
CA VAL A 20 -32.56 -48.37 2.63
C VAL A 20 -31.74 -47.14 2.44
N ALA A 21 -31.60 -46.68 1.18
CA ALA A 21 -30.98 -45.41 0.85
C ALA A 21 -31.81 -44.29 1.47
N GLN A 22 -31.32 -43.67 2.56
CA GLN A 22 -31.88 -42.47 3.09
C GLN A 22 -31.68 -41.33 2.07
N PRO A 23 -32.72 -40.53 1.76
CA PRO A 23 -32.55 -39.36 0.93
C PRO A 23 -31.54 -38.46 1.62
N ALA A 24 -30.48 -38.06 0.90
CA ALA A 24 -29.48 -37.13 1.37
C ALA A 24 -30.18 -35.87 1.88
N GLN A 25 -30.22 -35.69 3.19
CA GLN A 25 -30.58 -34.40 3.80
C GLN A 25 -29.60 -33.38 3.23
N ARG A 26 -30.09 -32.52 2.34
CA ARG A 26 -29.34 -31.29 1.99
C ARG A 26 -29.13 -30.56 3.30
N LEU A 27 -27.91 -30.58 3.79
CA LEU A 27 -27.47 -29.66 4.84
C LEU A 27 -27.91 -28.28 4.39
N PRO A 28 -28.64 -27.51 5.21
CA PRO A 28 -28.88 -26.12 4.91
C PRO A 28 -27.51 -25.50 4.70
N LEU A 29 -27.32 -24.84 3.54
CA LEU A 29 -26.17 -23.99 3.31
C LEU A 29 -26.02 -23.12 4.56
N PRO A 30 -24.81 -22.93 5.09
CA PRO A 30 -24.61 -22.01 6.20
C PRO A 30 -25.29 -20.72 5.79
N GLN A 31 -26.32 -20.29 6.54
CA GLN A 31 -26.78 -18.93 6.48
C GLN A 31 -25.52 -18.12 6.77
N GLU A 32 -24.91 -17.57 5.71
CA GLU A 32 -23.84 -16.60 5.86
C GLU A 32 -24.36 -15.59 6.87
N ALA A 33 -23.75 -15.61 8.05
CA ALA A 33 -24.05 -14.63 9.08
C ALA A 33 -23.95 -13.29 8.37
N ALA A 34 -25.06 -12.57 8.28
CA ALA A 34 -25.12 -11.29 7.63
C ALA A 34 -24.01 -10.45 8.26
N ILE A 35 -22.91 -10.29 7.55
CA ILE A 35 -21.76 -9.50 8.00
C ILE A 35 -22.31 -8.09 8.06
N ASN A 36 -22.65 -7.62 9.29
CA ASN A 36 -23.04 -6.24 9.51
C ASN A 36 -21.79 -5.38 9.40
N LEU A 37 -21.45 -5.03 8.17
CA LEU A 37 -20.40 -4.06 7.91
C LEU A 37 -20.84 -2.68 8.44
N PRO A 38 -19.91 -1.85 8.93
CA PRO A 38 -20.25 -0.51 9.41
C PRO A 38 -21.03 0.28 8.37
N ALA A 39 -22.09 0.97 8.79
CA ALA A 39 -22.92 1.77 7.89
C ALA A 39 -22.08 2.90 7.25
N GLN A 40 -21.83 2.78 5.97
CA GLN A 40 -21.12 3.77 5.15
C GLN A 40 -21.92 4.05 3.87
N PRO A 41 -21.74 5.23 3.25
CA PRO A 41 -22.41 5.52 1.99
C PRO A 41 -22.00 4.53 0.90
N ALA A 42 -22.97 4.00 0.17
CA ALA A 42 -22.73 3.11 -0.96
C ALA A 42 -22.01 3.81 -2.10
N GLY A 43 -21.18 3.08 -2.84
CA GLY A 43 -20.43 3.58 -3.99
C GLY A 43 -20.46 2.62 -5.17
N PRO A 44 -19.95 3.07 -6.34
CA PRO A 44 -19.89 2.24 -7.54
C PRO A 44 -19.08 0.96 -7.31
N GLY A 45 -19.63 -0.17 -7.73
CA GLY A 45 -19.00 -1.48 -7.57
C GLY A 45 -19.41 -2.23 -6.31
N ASP A 46 -19.95 -1.57 -5.28
CA ASP A 46 -20.39 -2.20 -4.04
C ASP A 46 -21.49 -3.22 -4.28
N LEU A 47 -21.48 -4.27 -3.49
CA LEU A 47 -22.48 -5.33 -3.53
C LEU A 47 -23.47 -5.16 -2.39
N LEU A 48 -24.74 -4.95 -2.72
CA LEU A 48 -25.83 -4.69 -1.79
C LEU A 48 -26.76 -5.90 -1.74
N LEU A 49 -27.11 -6.34 -0.54
CA LEU A 49 -28.19 -7.29 -0.30
C LEU A 49 -29.46 -6.50 0.03
N VAL A 50 -30.38 -6.47 -0.91
CA VAL A 50 -31.68 -5.84 -0.76
C VAL A 50 -32.70 -6.91 -0.41
N SER A 51 -33.35 -6.77 0.76
CA SER A 51 -34.38 -7.66 1.24
C SER A 51 -35.69 -6.90 1.43
N ILE A 52 -36.78 -7.42 0.90
CA ILE A 52 -38.11 -6.83 1.04
C ILE A 52 -38.99 -7.81 1.81
N TYR A 53 -39.56 -7.35 2.93
CA TYR A 53 -40.35 -8.20 3.81
C TYR A 53 -41.54 -8.82 3.06
N ASN A 54 -41.75 -10.12 3.25
CA ASN A 54 -42.78 -10.92 2.57
C ASN A 54 -42.72 -10.91 1.03
N GLN A 55 -41.57 -10.47 0.40
CA GLN A 55 -41.42 -10.43 -1.05
C GLN A 55 -40.10 -11.06 -1.46
N PRO A 56 -39.91 -12.40 -1.34
CA PRO A 56 -38.63 -13.05 -1.68
C PRO A 56 -38.31 -12.94 -3.16
N ALA A 57 -39.30 -12.82 -4.04
CA ALA A 57 -39.10 -12.66 -5.48
C ALA A 57 -38.48 -11.32 -5.87
N LEU A 58 -38.64 -10.29 -5.04
CA LEU A 58 -38.08 -8.96 -5.23
C LEU A 58 -36.79 -8.76 -4.46
N SER A 59 -36.49 -9.63 -3.48
CA SER A 59 -35.27 -9.61 -2.68
C SER A 59 -34.12 -10.21 -3.45
N ARG A 60 -32.99 -9.50 -3.55
CA ARG A 60 -31.80 -9.99 -4.26
C ARG A 60 -30.54 -9.22 -3.92
N THR A 61 -29.42 -9.84 -4.22
CA THR A 61 -28.11 -9.15 -4.22
C THR A 61 -27.94 -8.39 -5.52
N VAL A 62 -27.58 -7.11 -5.44
CA VAL A 62 -27.37 -6.23 -6.59
C VAL A 62 -26.06 -5.48 -6.45
N ARG A 63 -25.36 -5.29 -7.58
CA ARG A 63 -24.14 -4.49 -7.63
C ARG A 63 -24.49 -3.07 -8.07
N VAL A 64 -23.90 -2.08 -7.40
CA VAL A 64 -24.00 -0.68 -7.82
C VAL A 64 -23.19 -0.53 -9.11
N SER A 65 -23.87 -0.06 -10.16
CA SER A 65 -23.22 0.15 -11.46
C SER A 65 -22.22 1.32 -11.43
N SER A 66 -21.38 1.43 -12.44
CA SER A 66 -20.40 2.52 -12.56
C SER A 66 -21.02 3.92 -12.63
N ASP A 67 -22.27 4.01 -13.07
CA ASP A 67 -23.08 5.24 -13.09
C ASP A 67 -23.73 5.56 -11.73
N GLY A 68 -23.51 4.72 -10.71
CA GLY A 68 -23.97 4.95 -9.34
C GLY A 68 -25.39 4.46 -9.05
N PHE A 69 -26.01 3.76 -9.97
CA PHE A 69 -27.39 3.29 -9.84
C PHE A 69 -27.46 1.78 -9.60
N ILE A 70 -28.57 1.33 -9.02
CA ILE A 70 -28.95 -0.07 -8.92
C ILE A 70 -30.20 -0.35 -9.73
N ARG A 71 -30.31 -1.58 -10.24
CA ARG A 71 -31.52 -2.09 -10.89
C ARG A 71 -32.15 -3.16 -10.04
N LEU A 72 -33.42 -2.96 -9.70
CA LEU A 72 -34.21 -3.90 -8.92
C LEU A 72 -35.32 -4.52 -9.77
N PRO A 73 -35.78 -5.73 -9.41
CA PRO A 73 -36.84 -6.40 -10.16
C PRO A 73 -38.12 -5.55 -10.21
N MET A 74 -38.81 -5.63 -11.33
CA MET A 74 -40.08 -4.95 -11.62
C MET A 74 -40.03 -3.42 -11.68
N LEU A 75 -39.00 -2.75 -11.17
CA LEU A 75 -38.86 -1.30 -11.32
C LEU A 75 -38.43 -0.95 -12.75
N LYS A 76 -39.14 -0.01 -13.36
CA LYS A 76 -38.79 0.56 -14.69
C LYS A 76 -37.60 1.50 -14.61
N HIS A 77 -37.48 2.23 -13.51
CA HIS A 77 -36.44 3.21 -13.29
C HIS A 77 -35.35 2.67 -12.37
N LYS A 78 -34.09 3.09 -12.63
CA LYS A 78 -32.95 2.78 -11.76
C LYS A 78 -33.07 3.63 -10.48
N VAL A 79 -32.60 3.08 -9.35
CA VAL A 79 -32.52 3.80 -8.07
C VAL A 79 -31.09 4.29 -7.89
N ASN A 80 -30.91 5.56 -7.54
CA ASN A 80 -29.58 6.08 -7.19
C ASN A 80 -29.13 5.50 -5.86
N ALA A 81 -27.94 4.90 -5.83
CA ALA A 81 -27.36 4.32 -4.62
C ALA A 81 -26.13 5.08 -4.14
N THR A 82 -25.40 5.74 -5.05
CA THR A 82 -24.14 6.40 -4.72
C THR A 82 -24.32 7.54 -3.73
N GLY A 83 -23.53 7.51 -2.66
CA GLY A 83 -23.49 8.54 -1.63
C GLY A 83 -24.59 8.39 -0.57
N LEU A 84 -25.52 7.42 -0.71
CA LEU A 84 -26.57 7.18 0.26
C LEU A 84 -26.10 6.17 1.32
N LEU A 85 -26.47 6.44 2.57
CA LEU A 85 -26.37 5.47 3.66
C LEU A 85 -27.41 4.33 3.46
N PRO A 86 -27.17 3.14 4.00
CA PRO A 86 -28.12 2.03 3.87
C PRO A 86 -29.55 2.42 4.20
N GLY A 87 -29.81 3.15 5.31
CA GLY A 87 -31.15 3.59 5.71
C GLY A 87 -31.78 4.59 4.74
N ASP A 88 -30.99 5.49 4.14
CA ASP A 88 -31.50 6.41 3.12
C ASP A 88 -31.83 5.65 1.83
N LEU A 89 -31.00 4.63 1.49
CA LEU A 89 -31.23 3.79 0.33
C LEU A 89 -32.45 2.89 0.50
N GLU A 90 -32.72 2.37 1.71
CA GLU A 90 -33.98 1.66 2.07
C GLU A 90 -35.18 2.53 1.75
N SER A 91 -35.14 3.78 2.21
CA SER A 91 -36.24 4.76 1.98
C SER A 91 -36.39 5.09 0.48
N ALA A 92 -35.27 5.22 -0.26
CA ALA A 92 -35.29 5.49 -1.68
C ALA A 92 -35.87 4.32 -2.49
N ILE A 93 -35.52 3.07 -2.13
CA ILE A 93 -36.06 1.86 -2.76
C ILE A 93 -37.55 1.71 -2.43
N ALA A 94 -37.95 1.92 -1.17
CA ALA A 94 -39.35 1.84 -0.76
C ALA A 94 -40.23 2.83 -1.57
N LYS A 95 -39.77 4.09 -1.68
CA LYS A 95 -40.47 5.11 -2.50
C LYS A 95 -40.54 4.72 -3.96
N ALA A 96 -39.48 4.11 -4.54
CA ALA A 96 -39.49 3.69 -5.92
C ALA A 96 -40.56 2.64 -6.20
N TYR A 97 -40.70 1.64 -5.34
CA TYR A 97 -41.77 0.62 -5.46
C TYR A 97 -43.18 1.19 -5.24
N GLN A 98 -43.34 2.16 -4.34
CA GLN A 98 -44.59 2.87 -4.11
C GLN A 98 -44.98 3.72 -5.32
N ASN A 99 -44.07 4.51 -5.84
CA ASN A 99 -44.32 5.42 -6.98
C ASN A 99 -44.71 4.68 -8.27
N GLU A 100 -44.17 3.47 -8.48
CA GLU A 100 -44.54 2.63 -9.61
C GLU A 100 -45.78 1.76 -9.34
N GLY A 101 -46.42 1.89 -8.14
CA GLY A 101 -47.65 1.19 -7.77
C GLY A 101 -47.48 -0.34 -7.61
N ILE A 102 -46.25 -0.82 -7.41
CA ILE A 102 -45.96 -2.25 -7.27
C ILE A 102 -46.24 -2.73 -5.84
N LEU A 103 -45.86 -1.92 -4.84
CA LEU A 103 -46.08 -2.21 -3.41
C LEU A 103 -46.68 -0.99 -2.72
N VAL A 104 -47.54 -1.21 -1.72
CA VAL A 104 -48.24 -0.11 -1.00
C VAL A 104 -47.37 0.42 0.14
N ASP A 105 -46.78 -0.46 0.96
CA ASP A 105 -45.96 -0.10 2.12
C ASP A 105 -44.80 -1.11 2.28
N PRO A 106 -43.81 -1.08 1.38
CA PRO A 106 -42.72 -2.04 1.44
C PRO A 106 -41.77 -1.76 2.58
N GLN A 107 -41.54 -2.77 3.43
CA GLN A 107 -40.47 -2.76 4.42
C GLN A 107 -39.21 -3.28 3.74
N VAL A 108 -38.27 -2.38 3.45
CA VAL A 108 -37.02 -2.67 2.74
C VAL A 108 -35.88 -2.64 3.73
N THR A 109 -34.98 -3.64 3.64
CA THR A 109 -33.74 -3.69 4.39
C THR A 109 -32.57 -3.80 3.39
N VAL A 110 -31.57 -2.95 3.54
CA VAL A 110 -30.37 -2.94 2.70
C VAL A 110 -29.15 -3.19 3.56
N ASN A 111 -28.47 -4.30 3.28
CA ASN A 111 -27.18 -4.62 3.89
C ASN A 111 -26.08 -4.54 2.83
N LEU A 112 -24.94 -3.99 3.21
CA LEU A 112 -23.75 -4.01 2.36
C LEU A 112 -23.08 -5.38 2.51
N ALA A 113 -22.98 -6.13 1.42
CA ALA A 113 -22.36 -7.44 1.41
C ALA A 113 -20.84 -7.34 1.16
N GLU A 114 -20.44 -6.46 0.23
CA GLU A 114 -19.02 -6.27 -0.11
C GLU A 114 -18.75 -4.82 -0.49
N TYR A 115 -17.65 -4.27 0.01
CA TYR A 115 -17.11 -2.98 -0.41
C TYR A 115 -16.16 -3.14 -1.59
N HIS A 116 -16.41 -2.43 -2.69
CA HIS A 116 -15.51 -2.33 -3.83
C HIS A 116 -15.21 -0.87 -4.22
N SER A 117 -15.95 0.06 -3.64
CA SER A 117 -15.86 1.49 -3.96
C SER A 117 -14.76 2.24 -3.21
N ARG A 118 -14.08 1.58 -2.25
CA ARG A 118 -13.19 2.22 -1.28
C ARG A 118 -11.80 1.58 -1.24
N PRO A 119 -11.12 1.43 -2.38
CA PRO A 119 -9.77 0.89 -2.40
C PRO A 119 -8.79 1.86 -1.74
N ILE A 120 -7.95 1.36 -0.84
CA ILE A 120 -6.75 2.03 -0.38
C ILE A 120 -5.57 1.32 -1.02
N GLN A 121 -4.74 2.07 -1.71
CA GLN A 121 -3.53 1.56 -2.34
C GLN A 121 -2.32 1.99 -1.54
N VAL A 122 -1.49 1.05 -1.12
CA VAL A 122 -0.22 1.31 -0.44
C VAL A 122 0.91 0.78 -1.30
N GLY A 123 1.82 1.67 -1.71
CA GLY A 123 2.90 1.30 -2.62
C GLY A 123 4.17 2.14 -2.45
N GLY A 124 5.19 1.81 -3.24
CA GLY A 124 6.51 2.40 -3.17
C GLY A 124 7.45 1.63 -2.24
N ALA A 125 8.22 2.32 -1.40
CA ALA A 125 9.21 1.73 -0.49
C ALA A 125 8.58 1.08 0.76
N VAL A 126 7.61 0.20 0.54
CA VAL A 126 7.00 -0.69 1.55
C VAL A 126 7.40 -2.13 1.28
N ARG A 127 7.39 -2.99 2.32
CA ARG A 127 7.82 -4.39 2.16
C ARG A 127 6.92 -5.16 1.22
N ARG A 128 5.60 -4.93 1.31
CA ARG A 128 4.61 -5.58 0.47
C ARG A 128 3.57 -4.57 -0.03
N PRO A 129 3.68 -4.09 -1.26
CA PRO A 129 2.65 -3.26 -1.86
C PRO A 129 1.31 -3.99 -1.84
N VAL A 130 0.25 -3.30 -1.41
CA VAL A 130 -1.07 -3.90 -1.22
C VAL A 130 -2.17 -2.92 -1.61
N THR A 131 -3.26 -3.47 -2.14
CA THR A 131 -4.53 -2.75 -2.34
C THR A 131 -5.61 -3.51 -1.60
N PHE A 132 -6.35 -2.83 -0.74
CA PHE A 132 -7.45 -3.43 0.02
C PHE A 132 -8.63 -2.46 0.10
N GLN A 133 -9.81 -2.98 0.42
CA GLN A 133 -11.01 -2.18 0.62
C GLN A 133 -11.09 -1.68 2.07
N ALA A 134 -11.45 -0.41 2.24
CA ALA A 134 -11.68 0.16 3.57
C ALA A 134 -13.12 -0.16 4.02
N GLU A 135 -13.25 -1.17 4.86
CA GLU A 135 -14.53 -1.53 5.50
C GLU A 135 -14.92 -0.55 6.59
N SER A 136 -13.95 0.08 7.22
CA SER A 136 -14.08 1.14 8.23
C SER A 136 -12.98 2.17 8.04
N PRO A 137 -13.10 3.38 8.65
CA PRO A 137 -11.99 4.31 8.70
C PRO A 137 -10.79 3.66 9.38
N ILE A 138 -9.64 3.68 8.74
CA ILE A 138 -8.37 3.17 9.26
C ILE A 138 -7.32 4.27 9.33
N THR A 139 -6.29 4.09 10.11
CA THR A 139 -5.21 5.07 10.19
C THR A 139 -4.12 4.81 9.14
N LEU A 140 -3.33 5.84 8.83
CA LEU A 140 -2.18 5.72 7.94
C LEU A 140 -1.19 4.67 8.45
N LEU A 141 -0.95 4.63 9.76
CA LEU A 141 -0.07 3.64 10.37
C LEU A 141 -0.59 2.21 10.18
N GLU A 142 -1.91 2.00 10.33
CA GLU A 142 -2.52 0.70 10.07
C GLU A 142 -2.39 0.29 8.60
N ALA A 143 -2.58 1.22 7.67
CA ALA A 143 -2.40 0.96 6.24
C ALA A 143 -0.95 0.52 5.92
N ILE A 144 0.05 1.18 6.53
CA ILE A 144 1.46 0.80 6.39
C ILE A 144 1.72 -0.58 7.01
N ASN A 145 1.14 -0.87 8.18
CA ASN A 145 1.27 -2.18 8.82
C ASN A 145 0.68 -3.30 7.96
N ARG A 146 -0.43 -3.07 7.26
CA ARG A 146 -0.99 -4.02 6.28
C ARG A 146 -0.05 -4.26 5.08
N ALA A 147 0.80 -3.29 4.78
CA ALA A 147 1.89 -3.43 3.79
C ALA A 147 3.18 -4.01 4.39
N GLU A 148 3.13 -4.63 5.59
CA GLU A 148 4.24 -5.22 6.32
C GLU A 148 5.32 -4.19 6.74
N GLY A 149 4.96 -2.90 6.73
CA GLY A 149 5.85 -1.81 7.15
C GLY A 149 6.71 -1.26 6.01
N LEU A 150 7.57 -0.29 6.38
CA LEU A 150 8.48 0.37 5.46
C LEU A 150 9.73 -0.48 5.20
N THR A 151 10.32 -0.30 4.02
CA THR A 151 11.64 -0.87 3.70
C THR A 151 12.76 0.00 4.26
N ASP A 152 13.98 -0.55 4.27
CA ASP A 152 15.19 0.22 4.62
C ASP A 152 15.51 1.35 3.63
N LEU A 153 14.91 1.33 2.46
CA LEU A 153 15.06 2.34 1.41
C LEU A 153 13.97 3.41 1.47
N ALA A 154 13.06 3.34 2.42
CA ALA A 154 11.98 4.32 2.55
C ALA A 154 12.52 5.74 2.78
N GLY A 155 11.93 6.69 2.08
CA GLY A 155 12.24 8.11 2.21
C GLY A 155 11.66 8.73 3.48
N PRO A 156 12.01 9.98 3.75
CA PRO A 156 11.60 10.67 4.97
C PRO A 156 10.13 11.07 5.01
N GLU A 157 9.45 11.03 3.88
CA GLU A 157 8.06 11.48 3.72
C GLU A 157 7.18 10.41 3.10
N ILE A 158 5.94 10.34 3.52
CA ILE A 158 4.88 9.55 2.94
C ILE A 158 3.91 10.51 2.24
N LEU A 159 3.53 10.18 1.02
CA LEU A 159 2.58 10.94 0.22
C LEU A 159 1.22 10.26 0.29
N VAL A 160 0.23 10.96 0.84
CA VAL A 160 -1.16 10.49 0.88
C VAL A 160 -1.96 11.34 -0.09
N THR A 161 -2.39 10.73 -1.20
CA THR A 161 -3.18 11.40 -2.24
C THR A 161 -4.60 10.89 -2.19
N ARG A 162 -5.57 11.78 -2.02
CA ARG A 162 -6.99 11.43 -2.10
C ARG A 162 -7.46 11.63 -3.54
N SER A 163 -8.00 10.57 -4.14
CA SER A 163 -8.63 10.67 -5.45
C SER A 163 -10.13 10.87 -5.27
N GLU A 164 -10.67 11.95 -5.81
CA GLU A 164 -12.11 12.16 -5.87
C GLU A 164 -12.64 11.67 -7.22
N LEU A 165 -13.70 10.88 -7.19
CA LEU A 165 -14.42 10.51 -8.40
C LEU A 165 -15.25 11.72 -8.83
N GLY A 166 -14.86 12.35 -9.94
CA GLY A 166 -15.67 13.38 -10.56
C GLY A 166 -16.99 12.82 -11.13
N PRO A 167 -17.98 13.67 -11.43
CA PRO A 167 -19.31 13.27 -11.88
C PRO A 167 -19.30 12.42 -13.17
N ASN A 168 -18.21 12.39 -13.92
CA ASN A 168 -18.04 11.60 -15.14
C ASN A 168 -17.19 10.34 -14.96
N GLY A 169 -16.98 9.85 -13.71
CA GLY A 169 -16.14 8.70 -13.43
C GLY A 169 -14.63 8.92 -13.62
N VAL A 170 -14.21 10.14 -13.96
CA VAL A 170 -12.81 10.50 -14.11
C VAL A 170 -12.24 10.76 -12.71
N LYS A 171 -11.22 9.99 -12.32
CA LYS A 171 -10.48 10.24 -11.08
C LYS A 171 -9.79 11.61 -11.18
N LYS A 172 -10.24 12.57 -10.38
CA LYS A 172 -9.47 13.81 -10.16
C LYS A 172 -8.47 13.53 -9.06
N THR A 173 -7.19 13.79 -9.36
CA THR A 173 -6.13 13.79 -8.34
C THR A 173 -6.45 14.94 -7.37
N GLY A 174 -6.80 14.57 -6.14
CA GLY A 174 -7.09 15.51 -5.08
C GLY A 174 -5.81 16.03 -4.40
N LEU A 175 -5.99 16.58 -3.23
CA LEU A 175 -4.88 17.10 -2.41
C LEU A 175 -3.93 15.97 -2.02
N THR A 176 -2.63 16.18 -2.24
CA THR A 176 -1.58 15.31 -1.73
C THR A 176 -1.08 15.89 -0.40
N GLN A 177 -1.26 15.14 0.67
CA GLN A 177 -0.69 15.44 1.98
C GLN A 177 0.66 14.74 2.11
N ARG A 178 1.66 15.46 2.67
CA ARG A 178 2.97 14.92 3.00
C ARG A 178 3.04 14.68 4.49
N VAL A 179 3.37 13.47 4.88
CA VAL A 179 3.53 13.07 6.29
C VAL A 179 4.96 12.65 6.52
N ALA A 180 5.64 13.29 7.45
CA ALA A 180 7.00 12.89 7.79
C ALA A 180 6.99 11.55 8.53
N VAL A 181 7.80 10.59 8.03
CA VAL A 181 7.93 9.24 8.62
C VAL A 181 8.32 9.32 10.10
N LYS A 182 9.24 10.22 10.43
CA LYS A 182 9.70 10.43 11.80
C LYS A 182 8.56 10.87 12.73
N THR A 183 7.74 11.82 12.30
CA THR A 183 6.59 12.31 13.09
C THR A 183 5.57 11.19 13.28
N LEU A 184 5.30 10.42 12.24
CA LEU A 184 4.33 9.32 12.31
C LEU A 184 4.78 8.20 13.27
N LEU A 185 6.08 7.86 13.30
CA LEU A 185 6.57 6.68 14.04
C LEU A 185 7.09 7.02 15.45
N GLU A 186 7.65 8.22 15.67
CA GLU A 186 8.37 8.55 16.89
C GLU A 186 7.62 9.56 17.80
N SER A 187 6.86 10.50 17.23
CA SER A 187 6.33 11.60 18.04
C SER A 187 5.00 11.32 18.75
N GLY A 188 4.30 10.22 18.39
CA GLY A 188 2.96 9.93 18.93
C GLY A 188 1.94 11.03 18.62
N ASP A 189 2.24 11.90 17.67
CA ASP A 189 1.34 12.97 17.23
C ASP A 189 0.18 12.38 16.40
N GLU A 190 -1.00 12.38 17.00
CA GLU A 190 -2.22 11.87 16.35
C GLU A 190 -2.53 12.63 15.05
N SER A 191 -2.11 13.89 14.92
CA SER A 191 -2.35 14.68 13.71
C SER A 191 -1.58 14.18 12.50
N ALA A 192 -0.43 13.52 12.70
CA ALA A 192 0.35 12.90 11.64
C ALA A 192 -0.25 11.53 11.20
N ASN A 193 -1.02 10.91 12.07
CA ASN A 193 -1.65 9.63 11.79
C ASN A 193 -3.02 9.81 11.12
N LEU A 194 -2.98 10.18 9.83
CA LEU A 194 -4.16 10.51 9.04
C LEU A 194 -5.18 9.36 9.01
N VAL A 195 -6.46 9.72 9.12
CA VAL A 195 -7.57 8.78 8.95
C VAL A 195 -7.90 8.64 7.48
N LEU A 196 -7.76 7.41 6.97
CA LEU A 196 -8.09 7.00 5.62
C LEU A 196 -9.51 6.41 5.60
N ARG A 197 -10.31 6.79 4.62
CA ARG A 197 -11.71 6.39 4.51
C ARG A 197 -12.02 5.58 3.24
N GLY A 198 -10.99 5.38 2.39
CA GLY A 198 -11.06 4.72 1.10
C GLY A 198 -11.01 5.69 -0.08
N GLY A 199 -10.37 5.23 -1.15
CA GLY A 199 -10.04 6.03 -2.34
C GLY A 199 -8.69 6.74 -2.26
N GLU A 200 -7.94 6.57 -1.17
CA GLU A 200 -6.62 7.15 -0.99
C GLU A 200 -5.52 6.25 -1.58
N GLU A 201 -4.52 6.92 -2.16
CA GLU A 201 -3.24 6.32 -2.55
C GLU A 201 -2.17 6.76 -1.56
N VAL A 202 -1.60 5.81 -0.83
CA VAL A 202 -0.46 5.98 0.06
C VAL A 202 0.79 5.57 -0.68
N ARG A 203 1.63 6.53 -1.01
CA ARG A 203 2.89 6.32 -1.73
C ARG A 203 4.06 6.66 -0.85
N VAL A 204 4.97 5.71 -0.69
CA VAL A 204 6.23 5.90 0.04
C VAL A 204 7.36 6.02 -0.99
N PRO A 205 7.88 7.21 -1.26
CA PRO A 205 9.05 7.37 -2.14
C PRO A 205 10.27 6.67 -1.54
N GLU A 206 11.22 6.28 -2.39
CA GLU A 206 12.54 5.88 -1.91
C GLU A 206 13.32 7.10 -1.39
N ALA A 207 14.17 6.86 -0.40
CA ALA A 207 15.10 7.87 0.09
C ALA A 207 16.10 8.22 -1.02
N GLY A 208 16.37 9.50 -1.18
CA GLY A 208 17.50 9.95 -1.98
C GLY A 208 18.82 9.34 -1.46
N ARG A 209 19.82 9.21 -2.31
CA ARG A 209 21.10 8.58 -1.98
C ARG A 209 22.22 9.60 -2.05
N VAL A 210 23.25 9.39 -1.23
CA VAL A 210 24.53 10.10 -1.32
C VAL A 210 25.61 9.09 -1.71
N PHE A 211 26.51 9.51 -2.57
CA PHE A 211 27.63 8.71 -3.05
C PHE A 211 28.92 9.23 -2.45
N VAL A 212 29.74 8.34 -1.91
CA VAL A 212 31.09 8.67 -1.39
C VAL A 212 32.11 7.92 -2.21
N VAL A 213 32.99 8.69 -2.88
CA VAL A 213 33.99 8.16 -3.80
C VAL A 213 35.38 8.79 -3.58
N GLY A 214 36.41 8.16 -4.13
CA GLY A 214 37.79 8.63 -4.04
C GLY A 214 38.55 7.97 -2.91
N ASN A 215 39.45 8.71 -2.26
CA ASN A 215 40.43 8.18 -1.31
C ASN A 215 39.83 7.95 0.10
N VAL A 216 38.84 7.08 0.16
CA VAL A 216 38.17 6.57 1.39
C VAL A 216 38.42 5.09 1.53
N LYS A 217 38.35 4.54 2.75
CA LYS A 217 38.58 3.11 2.98
C LYS A 217 37.56 2.25 2.23
N ARG A 218 36.29 2.66 2.20
CA ARG A 218 35.20 1.96 1.53
C ARG A 218 34.34 2.93 0.75
N PRO A 219 34.55 3.07 -0.57
CA PRO A 219 33.60 3.81 -1.40
C PRO A 219 32.21 3.19 -1.26
N CYS A 220 31.19 4.01 -1.04
CA CYS A 220 29.83 3.54 -0.74
C CYS A 220 28.76 4.52 -1.22
N GLN A 221 27.52 4.03 -1.24
CA GLN A 221 26.32 4.82 -1.33
C GLN A 221 25.46 4.52 -0.12
N PHE A 222 24.75 5.51 0.38
CA PHE A 222 23.80 5.31 1.49
C PHE A 222 22.53 6.15 1.30
N PRO A 223 21.38 5.65 1.77
CA PRO A 223 20.11 6.38 1.67
C PRO A 223 20.01 7.47 2.74
N LEU A 224 19.39 8.59 2.38
CA LEU A 224 19.04 9.69 3.29
C LEU A 224 17.73 9.37 4.02
N LYS A 225 17.74 8.45 4.97
CA LYS A 225 16.53 7.99 5.69
C LYS A 225 15.77 9.11 6.40
N GLN A 226 16.47 10.12 6.89
CA GLN A 226 15.88 11.26 7.59
C GLN A 226 15.85 12.54 6.72
N GLY A 227 16.07 12.40 5.40
CA GLY A 227 16.13 13.53 4.47
C GLY A 227 17.45 14.30 4.48
N GLU A 228 18.26 14.12 5.49
CA GLU A 228 19.53 14.82 5.66
C GLU A 228 20.62 13.86 6.13
N ALA A 229 21.83 14.10 5.68
CA ALA A 229 23.06 13.52 6.22
C ALA A 229 24.14 14.58 6.23
N THR A 230 25.11 14.41 7.10
CA THR A 230 26.26 15.30 7.16
C THR A 230 27.48 14.66 6.53
N LEU A 231 28.47 15.51 6.19
CA LEU A 231 29.72 15.05 5.63
C LEU A 231 30.45 14.09 6.59
N LEU A 232 30.44 14.35 7.90
CA LEU A 232 31.07 13.46 8.87
C LEU A 232 30.34 12.11 8.95
N GLN A 233 29.00 12.08 8.81
CA GLN A 233 28.26 10.83 8.71
C GLN A 233 28.62 10.06 7.43
N ALA A 234 28.76 10.75 6.30
CA ALA A 234 29.21 10.15 5.05
C ALA A 234 30.59 9.51 5.18
N LEU A 235 31.52 10.21 5.85
CA LEU A 235 32.85 9.65 6.14
C LEU A 235 32.78 8.45 7.08
N ALA A 236 31.88 8.45 8.06
CA ALA A 236 31.67 7.30 8.94
C ALA A 236 31.15 6.09 8.17
N TYR A 237 30.19 6.26 7.25
CA TYR A 237 29.70 5.19 6.38
C TYR A 237 30.76 4.62 5.46
N SER A 238 31.74 5.46 5.02
CA SER A 238 32.86 5.03 4.19
C SER A 238 34.05 4.51 5.01
N GLU A 239 33.89 4.23 6.31
CA GLU A 239 34.92 3.75 7.24
C GLU A 239 36.10 4.72 7.41
N GLY A 240 35.93 5.97 6.99
CA GLY A 240 36.91 7.03 7.10
C GLY A 240 37.87 7.16 5.90
N LEU A 241 38.83 8.05 6.09
CA LEU A 241 39.80 8.43 5.04
C LEU A 241 40.96 7.45 4.95
N LEU A 242 41.52 7.29 3.76
CA LEU A 242 42.79 6.64 3.57
C LEU A 242 43.95 7.57 3.90
N ARG A 243 45.17 7.01 4.05
CA ARG A 243 46.38 7.70 4.54
C ARG A 243 46.79 8.95 3.72
N TYR A 244 46.57 8.93 2.43
CA TYR A 244 46.95 10.00 1.51
C TYR A 244 45.78 10.86 1.01
N SER A 245 44.70 10.94 1.76
CA SER A 245 43.59 11.80 1.40
C SER A 245 43.96 13.27 1.48
N THR A 246 43.42 14.08 0.56
CA THR A 246 43.57 15.55 0.60
C THR A 246 42.87 16.15 1.80
N LYS A 247 43.28 17.37 2.17
CA LYS A 247 42.60 18.15 3.23
C LYS A 247 41.27 18.76 2.79
N THR A 248 41.04 18.76 1.47
CA THR A 248 39.85 19.31 0.81
C THR A 248 39.08 18.19 0.12
N ALA A 249 37.78 18.10 0.33
CA ALA A 249 36.86 17.29 -0.44
C ALA A 249 36.02 18.17 -1.36
N TYR A 250 35.36 17.55 -2.32
CA TYR A 250 34.45 18.24 -3.23
C TYR A 250 33.09 17.58 -3.18
N ILE A 251 32.04 18.39 -3.07
CA ILE A 251 30.67 17.93 -3.21
C ILE A 251 30.20 18.33 -4.60
N TYR A 252 29.91 17.33 -5.42
CA TYR A 252 29.29 17.54 -6.73
C TYR A 252 27.79 17.44 -6.55
N ARG A 253 27.10 18.56 -6.76
CA ARG A 253 25.66 18.69 -6.62
C ARG A 253 25.03 19.03 -7.95
N ARG A 254 23.87 18.43 -8.24
CA ARG A 254 23.02 18.87 -9.34
C ARG A 254 21.98 19.82 -8.82
N GLU A 255 22.04 21.08 -9.27
CA GLU A 255 21.07 22.10 -8.92
C GLU A 255 19.72 21.85 -9.65
N ALA A 256 18.64 22.46 -9.13
CA ALA A 256 17.29 22.31 -9.70
C ALA A 256 17.18 22.78 -11.17
N ASN A 257 18.05 23.69 -11.62
CA ASN A 257 18.16 24.14 -13.00
C ASN A 257 18.91 23.17 -13.92
N GLY A 258 19.40 22.01 -13.37
CA GLY A 258 20.18 20.99 -14.08
C GLY A 258 21.68 21.28 -14.16
N GLU A 259 22.12 22.44 -13.68
CA GLU A 259 23.56 22.76 -13.60
C GLU A 259 24.26 21.90 -12.54
N LYS A 260 25.55 21.70 -12.74
CA LYS A 260 26.40 20.97 -11.80
C LYS A 260 27.27 21.96 -11.05
N SER A 261 27.16 21.97 -9.74
CA SER A 261 28.02 22.76 -8.86
C SER A 261 29.10 21.88 -8.22
N GLU A 262 30.30 22.42 -8.13
CA GLU A 262 31.42 21.82 -7.39
C GLU A 262 31.65 22.69 -6.12
N ILE A 263 31.39 22.13 -4.96
CA ILE A 263 31.50 22.81 -3.67
C ILE A 263 32.73 22.29 -2.95
N PRO A 264 33.83 23.07 -2.87
CA PRO A 264 35.01 22.67 -2.11
C PRO A 264 34.76 22.76 -0.62
N VAL A 265 35.13 21.70 0.12
CA VAL A 265 34.95 21.61 1.56
C VAL A 265 36.27 21.27 2.24
N GLU A 266 36.67 22.09 3.22
CA GLU A 266 37.91 21.87 3.96
C GLU A 266 37.70 20.80 5.07
N LEU A 267 37.89 19.52 4.71
CA LEU A 267 37.74 18.38 5.60
C LEU A 267 38.47 18.53 6.92
N LYS A 268 39.72 19.01 6.85
CA LYS A 268 40.55 19.15 8.05
C LYS A 268 39.92 20.11 9.07
N LYS A 269 39.36 21.22 8.63
CA LYS A 269 38.73 22.19 9.53
C LYS A 269 37.49 21.61 10.20
N ILE A 270 36.72 20.81 9.47
CA ILE A 270 35.52 20.16 10.01
C ILE A 270 35.91 19.08 11.03
N ILE A 271 36.87 18.23 10.69
CA ILE A 271 37.35 17.17 11.59
C ILE A 271 37.98 17.76 12.86
N ASP A 272 38.74 18.86 12.72
CA ASP A 272 39.37 19.62 13.84
C ASP A 272 38.35 20.47 14.60
N ARG A 273 37.03 20.43 14.26
CA ARG A 273 35.94 21.26 14.85
C ARG A 273 36.14 22.77 14.70
N LYS A 274 36.90 23.20 13.69
CA LYS A 274 37.16 24.62 13.35
C LYS A 274 36.18 25.19 12.34
N ALA A 275 35.36 24.34 11.72
CA ALA A 275 34.27 24.68 10.81
C ALA A 275 33.05 23.84 11.12
N PRO A 276 31.84 24.33 10.84
CA PRO A 276 30.62 23.55 10.96
C PRO A 276 30.61 22.39 9.97
N ASP A 277 29.90 21.30 10.32
CA ASP A 277 29.68 20.18 9.43
C ASP A 277 28.76 20.58 8.25
N VAL A 278 28.96 19.99 7.10
CA VAL A 278 28.24 20.32 5.86
C VAL A 278 27.12 19.29 5.63
N ARG A 279 25.90 19.78 5.36
CA ARG A 279 24.76 18.93 5.02
C ARG A 279 24.83 18.50 3.56
N LEU A 280 24.61 17.22 3.35
CA LEU A 280 24.53 16.59 2.05
C LEU A 280 23.07 16.45 1.62
N GLN A 281 22.81 16.60 0.34
CA GLN A 281 21.49 16.45 -0.27
C GLN A 281 21.41 15.15 -1.10
N ALA A 282 20.20 14.79 -1.52
CA ALA A 282 19.99 13.68 -2.41
C ALA A 282 20.79 13.89 -3.72
N ASP A 283 21.39 12.78 -4.18
CA ASP A 283 22.22 12.72 -5.38
C ASP A 283 23.56 13.48 -5.32
N ASP A 284 23.94 13.98 -4.12
CA ASP A 284 25.27 14.52 -3.92
C ASP A 284 26.34 13.42 -4.06
N ILE A 285 27.44 13.79 -4.71
CA ILE A 285 28.64 12.95 -4.78
C ILE A 285 29.74 13.63 -3.96
N LEU A 286 30.08 13.02 -2.83
CA LEU A 286 31.22 13.44 -2.02
C LEU A 286 32.48 12.78 -2.58
N TYR A 287 33.33 13.57 -3.20
CA TYR A 287 34.61 13.14 -3.75
C TYR A 287 35.78 13.57 -2.90
N ILE A 288 36.64 12.62 -2.52
CA ILE A 288 37.82 12.86 -1.71
C ILE A 288 39.04 12.52 -2.58
N PRO A 289 39.79 13.54 -3.08
CA PRO A 289 40.93 13.32 -3.89
C PRO A 289 42.09 12.67 -3.13
N GLU A 290 42.91 11.93 -3.85
CA GLU A 290 44.23 11.52 -3.39
C GLU A 290 45.20 12.69 -3.46
N ASN A 291 46.17 12.75 -2.56
CA ASN A 291 47.22 13.76 -2.53
C ASN A 291 48.29 13.46 -3.58
N GLY A 292 47.92 13.45 -4.82
CA GLY A 292 48.75 13.19 -6.00
C GLY A 292 48.12 13.85 -7.22
N LYS A 293 48.89 14.37 -8.12
CA LYS A 293 48.62 15.29 -9.24
C LYS A 293 47.49 14.94 -10.23
N LYS A 294 46.56 14.03 -9.92
CA LYS A 294 45.44 13.70 -10.82
C LYS A 294 44.10 14.23 -10.26
N ARG A 295 43.73 15.39 -10.74
CA ARG A 295 42.35 15.90 -10.61
C ARG A 295 41.42 15.06 -11.48
N MET A 296 40.42 14.43 -10.89
CA MET A 296 39.36 13.77 -11.67
C MET A 296 38.60 14.83 -12.48
N SER A 297 38.54 14.70 -13.80
CA SER A 297 37.87 15.67 -14.65
C SER A 297 36.35 15.56 -14.48
N MET A 298 35.64 16.69 -14.60
CA MET A 298 34.17 16.74 -14.57
C MET A 298 33.51 15.78 -15.59
N ALA A 299 34.19 15.50 -16.71
CA ALA A 299 33.73 14.55 -17.73
C ALA A 299 33.64 13.11 -17.23
N ALA A 300 34.57 12.66 -16.37
CA ALA A 300 34.54 11.30 -15.78
C ALA A 300 33.34 11.14 -14.80
N ILE A 301 33.05 12.19 -14.06
CA ILE A 301 31.87 12.20 -13.14
C ILE A 301 30.57 12.22 -13.93
N THR A 302 30.55 12.91 -15.08
CA THR A 302 29.35 12.94 -15.95
C THR A 302 28.98 11.54 -16.44
N THR A 303 30.00 10.72 -16.76
CA THR A 303 29.79 9.33 -17.19
C THR A 303 29.27 8.46 -16.04
N LEU A 304 29.74 8.66 -14.81
CA LEU A 304 29.25 7.96 -13.61
C LEU A 304 27.78 8.27 -13.28
N VAL A 305 27.37 9.51 -13.49
CA VAL A 305 26.00 9.97 -13.22
C VAL A 305 25.02 9.58 -14.35
N SER A 306 25.50 9.46 -15.59
CA SER A 306 24.65 9.12 -16.74
C SER A 306 24.33 7.62 -16.85
N VAL A 307 25.14 6.76 -16.25
CA VAL A 307 24.97 5.29 -16.24
C VAL A 307 24.16 4.82 -15.02
N GLY A 308 23.08 5.51 -14.68
CA GLY A 308 22.05 5.10 -13.74
C GLY A 308 22.41 3.95 -12.80
N GLY A 309 23.04 4.29 -11.65
CA GLY A 309 23.02 3.50 -10.41
C GLY A 309 23.24 1.99 -10.51
N GLY A 310 24.34 1.53 -11.06
CA GLY A 310 24.70 0.12 -11.05
C GLY A 310 26.21 -0.09 -10.89
N ALA A 311 26.60 -1.28 -10.52
CA ALA A 311 27.98 -1.72 -10.24
C ALA A 311 29.05 -1.37 -11.31
N ALA A 312 28.65 -0.88 -12.47
CA ALA A 312 29.53 -0.41 -13.53
C ALA A 312 30.37 0.86 -13.19
N ALA A 313 29.95 1.60 -12.15
CA ALA A 313 30.65 2.82 -11.73
C ALA A 313 32.01 2.55 -11.08
N TYR A 314 32.30 1.34 -10.64
CA TYR A 314 33.57 1.00 -9.96
C TYR A 314 34.75 0.71 -10.92
N ALA A 315 34.47 0.35 -12.16
CA ALA A 315 35.53 -0.05 -13.11
C ALA A 315 36.28 1.13 -13.78
N ALA A 316 35.76 2.36 -13.64
CA ALA A 316 36.35 3.54 -14.33
C ALA A 316 37.28 4.39 -13.45
N VAL A 317 37.56 3.98 -12.20
CA VAL A 317 38.34 4.77 -11.21
C VAL A 317 39.63 4.06 -10.79
N VAL A 318 40.09 3.06 -11.53
CA VAL A 318 41.43 2.45 -11.30
C VAL A 318 42.40 2.88 -12.36
#